data_5ce5d692c491af5cb996ab73eec1bdad
#
_entry.id   5ce5d692c491af5cb996ab73eec1bdad
#
_cell.length_a   1.000
_cell.length_b   1.000
_cell.length_c   1.000
_cell.angle_alpha   90.00
_cell.angle_beta   90.00
_cell.angle_gamma   90.00
#
_symmetry.space_group_name_H-M   'P 1'
#
loop_
_entity.id
_entity.type
_entity.pdbx_description
1 polymer ?
#
loop_
_entity_poly.entity_id
_entity_poly.type
_entity_poly.pdbx_seq_one_letter_code
_entity_poly.pdbx_strand_id
1 'polypeptide(L)'
;MPRRAIATGIATAIAVLVALLTPLSAHAQPGSEPIERARSWVEADVGYSGSNYFTNEYGTYRTDCSGYVSMAWGLGSSYTTVTLPSVSYAIAKDALEAGDILNNPLPGTSGHVVLFAGWANAERTEYYAYEESPSGGAHLSQIPYPYWPGYGTFIPRRYIGTTSKAPAPVTIPERPAAPEPPEDGDLVRHDGQVYRIAGGAPLPVTSRDKARKLSDAQFADLATRPADGTFLRADGKTYVVAGSAPVFVPRGSLKVTDAVTVAPAALDQLNDKPADGTVVKTDSGQRYVFAGGAPIHVTRAWWKSLRPKPTPVTVAQETLDQAGGLNEWSHVRNLPADGTLLKVGADVYRVERGVPIPDFGVRGVPIDPAAIDNAGGAGPWSHLVGAPE
;
A
#
# COMPACT_ATOMS: atom_id res chain seq x y z
N MET A 1 -80.23 -1.81 -66.46
CA MET A 1 -80.34 -0.93 -65.25
C MET A 1 -79.18 -1.24 -64.32
N PRO A 2 -78.14 -0.41 -64.25
CA PRO A 2 -77.03 -0.67 -63.34
C PRO A 2 -77.19 0.14 -62.06
N ARG A 3 -76.96 -0.51 -60.95
CA ARG A 3 -76.89 0.07 -59.60
C ARG A 3 -75.57 0.75 -59.40
N ARG A 4 -75.57 1.98 -58.99
CA ARG A 4 -74.41 2.76 -58.54
C ARG A 4 -74.12 2.37 -57.09
N ALA A 5 -72.90 1.95 -56.81
CA ALA A 5 -72.41 1.81 -55.49
C ALA A 5 -71.72 3.13 -55.02
N ILE A 6 -72.14 3.62 -53.86
CA ILE A 6 -71.53 4.78 -53.19
C ILE A 6 -70.41 4.26 -52.28
N ALA A 7 -69.16 4.68 -52.57
CA ALA A 7 -68.03 4.39 -51.69
C ALA A 7 -67.87 5.55 -50.70
N THR A 8 -68.05 5.24 -49.42
CA THR A 8 -67.85 6.18 -48.34
C THR A 8 -66.35 6.06 -47.88
N GLY A 9 -65.58 7.10 -48.20
CA GLY A 9 -64.18 7.18 -47.73
C GLY A 9 -64.11 7.64 -46.29
N ILE A 10 -63.49 6.83 -45.42
CA ILE A 10 -63.18 7.19 -44.10
C ILE A 10 -61.74 7.77 -44.08
N ALA A 11 -61.63 9.10 -43.86
CA ALA A 11 -60.38 9.77 -43.69
C ALA A 11 -59.87 9.56 -42.25
N THR A 12 -58.82 8.75 -42.06
CA THR A 12 -58.18 8.57 -40.80
C THR A 12 -57.14 9.70 -40.61
N ALA A 13 -57.43 10.64 -39.74
CA ALA A 13 -56.47 11.68 -39.31
C ALA A 13 -55.45 11.07 -38.35
N ILE A 14 -54.21 10.95 -38.80
CA ILE A 14 -53.06 10.59 -37.95
C ILE A 14 -52.61 11.88 -37.26
N ALA A 15 -52.91 12.02 -35.97
CA ALA A 15 -52.35 13.07 -35.14
C ALA A 15 -50.90 12.69 -34.78
N VAL A 16 -49.91 13.34 -35.40
CA VAL A 16 -48.50 13.22 -35.01
C VAL A 16 -48.28 14.04 -33.73
N LEU A 17 -48.19 13.37 -32.60
CA LEU A 17 -47.81 13.97 -31.34
C LEU A 17 -46.30 14.22 -31.37
N VAL A 18 -45.85 15.42 -31.72
CA VAL A 18 -44.46 15.85 -31.56
C VAL A 18 -44.24 16.11 -30.05
N ALA A 19 -43.70 15.13 -29.35
CA ALA A 19 -43.20 15.32 -28.00
C ALA A 19 -41.96 16.25 -28.08
N LEU A 20 -42.13 17.51 -27.69
CA LEU A 20 -41.02 18.42 -27.42
C LEU A 20 -40.23 17.85 -26.27
N LEU A 21 -39.15 17.13 -26.58
CA LEU A 21 -38.08 16.79 -25.60
C LEU A 21 -37.37 18.10 -25.23
N THR A 22 -37.90 18.84 -24.26
CA THR A 22 -37.11 19.83 -23.57
C THR A 22 -35.97 19.08 -22.87
N PRO A 23 -34.69 19.46 -23.05
CA PRO A 23 -33.65 18.90 -22.24
C PRO A 23 -33.98 19.27 -20.79
N LEU A 24 -34.21 18.24 -19.96
CA LEU A 24 -34.24 18.42 -18.52
C LEU A 24 -32.84 18.93 -18.17
N SER A 25 -32.71 20.24 -17.92
CA SER A 25 -31.55 20.76 -17.23
C SER A 25 -31.49 20.01 -15.89
N ALA A 26 -30.52 19.08 -15.76
CA ALA A 26 -30.23 18.45 -14.49
C ALA A 26 -29.82 19.57 -13.54
N HIS A 27 -30.76 20.02 -12.71
CA HIS A 27 -30.44 20.92 -11.60
C HIS A 27 -29.54 20.11 -10.69
N ALA A 28 -28.26 20.46 -10.64
CA ALA A 28 -27.29 19.90 -9.70
C ALA A 28 -27.88 19.98 -8.30
N GLN A 29 -27.92 18.86 -7.58
CA GLN A 29 -28.38 18.83 -6.19
C GLN A 29 -27.41 19.64 -5.34
N PRO A 30 -27.88 20.47 -4.37
CA PRO A 30 -27.01 21.12 -3.41
C PRO A 30 -26.14 20.07 -2.70
N GLY A 31 -24.81 20.17 -2.80
CA GLY A 31 -23.84 19.19 -2.31
C GLY A 31 -23.17 18.34 -3.40
N SER A 32 -23.79 18.17 -4.58
CA SER A 32 -23.13 17.54 -5.74
C SER A 32 -22.20 18.51 -6.46
N GLU A 33 -22.50 19.80 -6.47
CA GLU A 33 -21.76 20.81 -7.22
C GLU A 33 -20.28 20.93 -6.81
N PRO A 34 -19.89 21.00 -5.53
CA PRO A 34 -18.48 20.96 -5.13
C PRO A 34 -17.77 19.70 -5.58
N ILE A 35 -18.43 18.55 -5.54
CA ILE A 35 -17.87 17.25 -5.96
C ILE A 35 -17.70 17.20 -7.48
N GLU A 36 -18.66 17.70 -8.25
CA GLU A 36 -18.55 17.76 -9.72
C GLU A 36 -17.42 18.69 -10.17
N ARG A 37 -17.29 19.86 -9.53
CA ARG A 37 -16.17 20.76 -9.76
C ARG A 37 -14.83 20.11 -9.44
N ALA A 38 -14.73 19.45 -8.30
CA ALA A 38 -13.52 18.75 -7.93
C ALA A 38 -13.13 17.66 -8.94
N ARG A 39 -14.10 16.88 -9.41
CA ARG A 39 -13.88 15.85 -10.42
C ARG A 39 -13.28 16.40 -11.70
N SER A 40 -13.64 17.62 -12.13
CA SER A 40 -13.11 18.22 -13.35
C SER A 40 -11.59 18.36 -13.36
N TRP A 41 -10.97 18.61 -12.20
CA TRP A 41 -9.51 18.68 -12.10
C TRP A 41 -8.87 17.29 -12.10
N VAL A 42 -9.53 16.30 -11.52
CA VAL A 42 -9.08 14.89 -11.61
C VAL A 42 -9.11 14.39 -13.05
N GLU A 43 -10.20 14.70 -13.79
CA GLU A 43 -10.34 14.33 -15.20
C GLU A 43 -9.36 15.06 -16.12
N ALA A 44 -8.95 16.26 -15.73
CA ALA A 44 -7.96 17.07 -16.45
C ALA A 44 -6.50 16.75 -16.04
N ASP A 45 -6.29 15.81 -15.10
CA ASP A 45 -4.98 15.43 -14.58
C ASP A 45 -4.15 16.65 -14.12
N VAL A 46 -4.78 17.53 -13.34
CA VAL A 46 -4.14 18.77 -12.86
C VAL A 46 -3.05 18.43 -11.86
N GLY A 47 -1.83 18.85 -12.14
CA GLY A 47 -0.67 18.63 -11.28
C GLY A 47 -0.52 19.68 -10.18
N TYR A 48 0.00 19.27 -9.03
CA TYR A 48 0.20 20.12 -7.86
C TYR A 48 1.25 21.23 -8.09
N SER A 49 0.89 22.45 -7.72
CA SER A 49 1.86 23.57 -7.61
C SER A 49 1.36 24.65 -6.65
N GLY A 50 2.19 25.06 -5.70
CA GLY A 50 1.92 26.20 -4.82
C GLY A 50 1.93 27.59 -5.50
N SER A 51 2.32 27.66 -6.76
CA SER A 51 2.48 28.93 -7.51
C SER A 51 1.78 28.97 -8.88
N ASN A 52 1.48 27.81 -9.49
CA ASN A 52 0.81 27.74 -10.76
C ASN A 52 -0.71 27.83 -10.61
N TYR A 53 -1.38 28.17 -11.71
CA TYR A 53 -2.82 28.29 -11.79
C TYR A 53 -3.34 27.44 -12.94
N PHE A 54 -4.51 26.85 -12.75
CA PHE A 54 -5.27 26.15 -13.78
C PHE A 54 -6.60 26.85 -14.01
N THR A 55 -7.01 26.94 -15.28
CA THR A 55 -8.25 27.59 -15.72
C THR A 55 -9.16 26.55 -16.37
N ASN A 56 -10.40 26.46 -15.90
CA ASN A 56 -11.47 25.68 -16.54
C ASN A 56 -12.78 26.50 -16.53
N GLU A 57 -13.91 25.87 -16.83
CA GLU A 57 -15.25 26.47 -16.80
C GLU A 57 -15.67 27.04 -15.44
N TYR A 58 -15.01 26.61 -14.35
CA TYR A 58 -15.29 27.07 -12.98
C TYR A 58 -14.40 28.24 -12.55
N GLY A 59 -13.45 28.64 -13.37
CA GLY A 59 -12.58 29.79 -13.11
C GLY A 59 -11.08 29.46 -13.12
N THR A 60 -10.29 30.40 -12.57
CA THR A 60 -8.82 30.28 -12.48
C THR A 60 -8.41 30.20 -11.04
N TYR A 61 -7.81 29.06 -10.65
CA TYR A 61 -7.40 28.82 -9.27
C TYR A 61 -5.98 28.25 -9.20
N ARG A 62 -5.31 28.49 -8.06
CA ARG A 62 -3.98 27.96 -7.79
C ARG A 62 -4.06 26.44 -7.63
N THR A 63 -3.11 25.72 -8.20
CA THR A 63 -3.10 24.24 -8.22
C THR A 63 -2.48 23.63 -6.98
N ASP A 64 -2.87 24.13 -5.78
CA ASP A 64 -2.57 23.52 -4.49
C ASP A 64 -3.86 23.04 -3.78
N CYS A 65 -3.72 22.35 -2.66
CA CYS A 65 -4.84 21.78 -1.91
C CYS A 65 -5.95 22.80 -1.59
N SER A 66 -5.58 24.01 -1.20
CA SER A 66 -6.54 25.06 -0.83
C SER A 66 -7.12 25.81 -2.05
N GLY A 67 -6.39 25.95 -3.13
CA GLY A 67 -6.88 26.46 -4.41
C GLY A 67 -7.88 25.49 -5.03
N TYR A 68 -7.62 24.20 -4.94
CA TYR A 68 -8.54 23.13 -5.37
C TYR A 68 -9.88 23.19 -4.63
N VAL A 69 -9.84 23.27 -3.29
CA VAL A 69 -11.06 23.46 -2.49
C VAL A 69 -11.76 24.78 -2.83
N SER A 70 -11.01 25.87 -3.07
CA SER A 70 -11.57 27.15 -3.45
C SER A 70 -12.33 27.07 -4.78
N MET A 71 -11.80 26.34 -5.76
CA MET A 71 -12.46 26.04 -7.03
C MET A 71 -13.73 25.20 -6.80
N ALA A 72 -13.61 24.13 -5.99
CA ALA A 72 -14.73 23.25 -5.70
C ALA A 72 -15.89 23.99 -5.01
N TRP A 73 -15.60 24.91 -4.09
CA TRP A 73 -16.59 25.75 -3.43
C TRP A 73 -17.08 26.95 -4.26
N GLY A 74 -16.48 27.18 -5.45
CA GLY A 74 -16.84 28.31 -6.32
C GLY A 74 -16.51 29.66 -5.70
N LEU A 75 -15.43 29.75 -4.93
CA LEU A 75 -14.95 31.00 -4.34
C LEU A 75 -14.40 31.93 -5.43
N GLY A 76 -14.54 33.23 -5.30
CA GLY A 76 -14.05 34.18 -6.32
C GLY A 76 -12.55 34.24 -6.51
N SER A 77 -11.76 33.55 -5.65
CA SER A 77 -10.30 33.47 -5.70
C SER A 77 -9.80 32.29 -4.89
N SER A 78 -8.49 31.97 -5.05
CA SER A 78 -7.83 30.93 -4.25
C SER A 78 -7.60 31.40 -2.82
N TYR A 79 -8.19 30.73 -1.87
CA TYR A 79 -7.92 30.85 -0.45
C TYR A 79 -6.69 30.00 -0.07
N THR A 80 -6.29 30.09 1.20
CA THR A 80 -5.27 29.23 1.81
C THR A 80 -5.92 28.39 2.93
N THR A 81 -5.23 27.36 3.39
CA THR A 81 -5.67 26.58 4.58
C THR A 81 -5.93 27.47 5.78
N VAL A 82 -5.18 28.55 5.94
CA VAL A 82 -5.34 29.55 7.02
C VAL A 82 -6.57 30.42 6.84
N THR A 83 -6.94 30.76 5.60
CA THR A 83 -8.05 31.69 5.29
C THR A 83 -9.37 31.00 5.00
N LEU A 84 -9.42 29.72 4.61
CA LEU A 84 -10.65 28.94 4.45
C LEU A 84 -11.58 29.01 5.68
N PRO A 85 -11.08 29.05 6.94
CA PRO A 85 -11.91 29.27 8.11
C PRO A 85 -12.77 30.54 8.10
N SER A 86 -12.40 31.59 7.37
CA SER A 86 -13.16 32.84 7.28
C SER A 86 -14.44 32.72 6.44
N VAL A 87 -14.52 31.71 5.57
CA VAL A 87 -15.66 31.42 4.70
C VAL A 87 -16.37 30.10 5.03
N SER A 88 -16.05 29.51 6.19
CA SER A 88 -16.60 28.24 6.64
C SER A 88 -16.75 28.20 8.17
N TYR A 89 -17.58 27.29 8.67
CA TYR A 89 -17.72 27.04 10.10
C TYR A 89 -17.41 25.58 10.45
N ALA A 90 -16.92 25.36 11.67
CA ALA A 90 -16.63 24.01 12.16
C ALA A 90 -17.92 23.22 12.36
N ILE A 91 -17.90 21.93 12.03
CA ILE A 91 -19.01 21.00 12.22
C ILE A 91 -18.52 19.76 12.98
N ALA A 92 -19.45 18.99 13.54
CA ALA A 92 -19.14 17.71 14.15
C ALA A 92 -18.86 16.64 13.06
N LYS A 93 -18.10 15.61 13.43
CA LYS A 93 -17.83 14.44 12.57
C LYS A 93 -19.10 13.88 11.92
N ASP A 94 -20.14 13.70 12.74
CA ASP A 94 -21.39 13.08 12.30
C ASP A 94 -22.24 13.98 11.40
N ALA A 95 -21.91 15.27 11.32
CA ALA A 95 -22.54 16.24 10.43
C ALA A 95 -21.86 16.39 9.07
N LEU A 96 -20.76 15.66 8.83
CA LEU A 96 -20.06 15.69 7.54
C LEU A 96 -20.97 15.21 6.40
N GLU A 97 -21.02 16.02 5.35
CA GLU A 97 -21.74 15.77 4.11
C GLU A 97 -20.80 16.00 2.91
N ALA A 98 -21.10 15.38 1.77
CA ALA A 98 -20.31 15.58 0.56
C ALA A 98 -20.21 17.07 0.20
N GLY A 99 -18.99 17.55 -0.08
CA GLY A 99 -18.69 18.96 -0.31
C GLY A 99 -18.19 19.72 0.92
N ASP A 100 -18.25 19.14 2.11
CA ASP A 100 -17.55 19.66 3.30
C ASP A 100 -16.04 19.43 3.19
N ILE A 101 -15.27 20.03 4.05
CA ILE A 101 -13.81 19.85 4.06
C ILE A 101 -13.31 19.35 5.43
N LEU A 102 -12.16 18.70 5.40
CA LEU A 102 -11.32 18.54 6.58
C LEU A 102 -10.08 19.41 6.38
N ASN A 103 -9.89 20.41 7.24
CA ASN A 103 -8.87 21.45 7.09
C ASN A 103 -7.91 21.45 8.28
N ASN A 104 -6.61 21.32 7.98
CA ASN A 104 -5.52 21.65 8.92
C ASN A 104 -5.06 23.08 8.61
N PRO A 105 -5.39 24.09 9.43
CA PRO A 105 -5.23 25.51 9.12
C PRO A 105 -3.79 26.03 9.36
N LEU A 106 -2.78 25.19 9.25
CA LEU A 106 -1.40 25.62 9.35
C LEU A 106 -0.94 26.31 8.05
N PRO A 107 0.04 27.24 8.12
CA PRO A 107 0.56 27.94 6.95
C PRO A 107 1.53 27.08 6.12
N GLY A 108 1.64 27.41 4.85
CA GLY A 108 2.60 26.78 3.91
C GLY A 108 2.42 25.28 3.78
N THR A 109 3.50 24.55 3.66
CA THR A 109 3.48 23.09 3.46
C THR A 109 3.10 22.28 4.71
N SER A 110 2.94 22.92 5.88
CA SER A 110 2.46 22.28 7.10
C SER A 110 0.92 22.22 7.15
N GLY A 111 0.23 23.04 6.35
CA GLY A 111 -1.22 23.03 6.24
C GLY A 111 -1.67 22.13 5.10
N HIS A 112 -2.84 21.51 5.26
CA HIS A 112 -3.48 20.74 4.19
C HIS A 112 -5.00 20.77 4.33
N VAL A 113 -5.70 20.57 3.22
CA VAL A 113 -7.15 20.50 3.18
C VAL A 113 -7.60 19.51 2.12
N VAL A 114 -8.66 18.75 2.45
CA VAL A 114 -9.29 17.80 1.56
C VAL A 114 -10.80 18.04 1.49
N LEU A 115 -11.42 17.75 0.35
CA LEU A 115 -12.86 17.84 0.14
C LEU A 115 -13.50 16.48 0.42
N PHE A 116 -14.34 16.40 1.43
CA PHE A 116 -15.04 15.17 1.83
C PHE A 116 -16.06 14.76 0.75
N ALA A 117 -15.99 13.51 0.30
CA ALA A 117 -16.89 12.96 -0.71
C ALA A 117 -17.90 11.95 -0.14
N GLY A 118 -17.62 11.38 1.03
CA GLY A 118 -18.49 10.40 1.69
C GLY A 118 -17.72 9.42 2.56
N TRP A 119 -18.42 8.75 3.47
CA TRP A 119 -17.83 7.72 4.31
C TRP A 119 -17.50 6.45 3.50
N ALA A 120 -16.34 5.87 3.71
CA ALA A 120 -15.90 4.64 3.07
C ALA A 120 -16.41 3.38 3.81
N ASN A 121 -16.75 3.52 5.11
CA ASN A 121 -17.28 2.43 5.92
C ASN A 121 -18.39 2.91 6.89
N ALA A 122 -19.18 1.97 7.40
CA ALA A 122 -20.29 2.26 8.31
C ALA A 122 -19.84 2.78 9.67
N GLU A 123 -18.64 2.40 10.11
CA GLU A 123 -18.01 2.81 11.37
C GLU A 123 -17.48 4.25 11.29
N ARG A 124 -17.48 4.84 10.10
CA ARG A 124 -16.97 6.20 9.83
C ARG A 124 -15.54 6.42 10.31
N THR A 125 -14.72 5.39 10.15
CA THR A 125 -13.28 5.46 10.46
C THR A 125 -12.43 5.84 9.25
N GLU A 126 -12.99 5.73 8.03
CA GLU A 126 -12.38 6.09 6.76
C GLU A 126 -13.39 6.77 5.85
N TYR A 127 -12.91 7.65 5.00
CA TYR A 127 -13.74 8.40 4.06
C TYR A 127 -13.05 8.60 2.72
N TYR A 128 -13.85 8.80 1.68
CA TYR A 128 -13.36 9.26 0.38
C TYR A 128 -13.23 10.79 0.39
N ALA A 129 -12.13 11.29 -0.16
CA ALA A 129 -11.89 12.71 -0.31
C ALA A 129 -11.26 13.02 -1.66
N TYR A 130 -11.64 14.15 -2.23
CA TYR A 130 -10.88 14.76 -3.31
C TYR A 130 -9.79 15.63 -2.71
N GLU A 131 -8.56 15.45 -3.15
CA GLU A 131 -7.42 16.24 -2.71
C GLU A 131 -6.49 16.61 -3.86
N GLU A 132 -5.73 17.68 -3.66
CA GLU A 132 -4.65 18.11 -4.52
C GLU A 132 -3.37 18.04 -3.70
N SER A 133 -2.46 17.09 -4.04
CA SER A 133 -1.27 16.81 -3.25
C SER A 133 0.00 16.75 -4.11
N PRO A 134 1.18 17.01 -3.51
CA PRO A 134 2.44 16.96 -4.24
C PRO A 134 2.76 15.61 -4.88
N SER A 135 2.23 14.53 -4.31
CA SER A 135 2.51 13.15 -4.77
C SER A 135 1.55 12.64 -5.84
N GLY A 136 0.41 13.33 -6.07
CA GLY A 136 -0.61 12.78 -6.96
C GLY A 136 -1.41 13.81 -7.75
N GLY A 137 -1.12 15.13 -7.63
CA GLY A 137 -1.98 16.14 -8.24
C GLY A 137 -3.42 16.06 -7.70
N ALA A 138 -4.39 16.38 -8.56
CA ALA A 138 -5.81 16.26 -8.23
C ALA A 138 -6.27 14.81 -8.34
N HIS A 139 -6.71 14.21 -7.22
CA HIS A 139 -7.13 12.80 -7.19
C HIS A 139 -8.18 12.53 -6.11
N LEU A 140 -8.79 11.34 -6.18
CA LEU A 140 -9.69 10.81 -5.14
C LEU A 140 -8.93 9.80 -4.29
N SER A 141 -8.89 10.04 -2.98
CA SER A 141 -8.22 9.18 -1.97
C SER A 141 -9.21 8.57 -1.01
N GLN A 142 -8.88 7.41 -0.45
CA GLN A 142 -9.50 6.88 0.76
C GLN A 142 -8.58 7.19 1.95
N ILE A 143 -9.09 7.91 2.94
CA ILE A 143 -8.31 8.53 4.01
C ILE A 143 -8.87 8.10 5.36
N PRO A 144 -8.01 7.74 6.37
CA PRO A 144 -8.46 7.51 7.73
C PRO A 144 -8.94 8.82 8.37
N TYR A 145 -10.02 8.78 9.14
CA TYR A 145 -10.54 9.96 9.83
C TYR A 145 -9.72 10.29 11.09
N PRO A 146 -9.35 11.58 11.35
CA PRO A 146 -9.63 12.76 10.53
C PRO A 146 -8.66 12.97 9.36
N TYR A 147 -7.45 12.41 9.40
CA TYR A 147 -6.41 12.33 8.38
C TYR A 147 -5.29 11.40 8.85
N TRP A 148 -4.28 11.19 8.03
CA TRP A 148 -3.14 10.32 8.35
C TRP A 148 -2.41 10.77 9.62
N PRO A 149 -1.96 9.84 10.51
CA PRO A 149 -1.20 10.19 11.70
C PRO A 149 0.07 10.98 11.37
N GLY A 150 0.35 12.03 12.16
CA GLY A 150 1.54 12.87 11.96
C GLY A 150 1.33 14.11 11.09
N TYR A 151 0.20 14.25 10.42
CA TYR A 151 -0.10 15.40 9.55
C TYR A 151 -0.82 16.57 10.25
N GLY A 152 -0.90 16.55 11.58
CA GLY A 152 -1.51 17.62 12.36
C GLY A 152 -2.99 17.41 12.66
N THR A 153 -3.70 18.50 13.02
CA THR A 153 -5.11 18.45 13.43
C THR A 153 -6.01 18.92 12.30
N PHE A 154 -6.85 18.04 11.79
CA PHE A 154 -7.84 18.34 10.78
C PHE A 154 -9.22 18.57 11.42
N ILE A 155 -9.83 19.71 11.08
CA ILE A 155 -11.12 20.14 11.59
C ILE A 155 -12.16 20.06 10.48
N PRO A 156 -13.26 19.30 10.66
CA PRO A 156 -14.37 19.29 9.71
C PRO A 156 -15.02 20.67 9.64
N ARG A 157 -15.28 21.17 8.42
CA ARG A 157 -15.85 22.50 8.20
C ARG A 157 -16.79 22.49 7.01
N ARG A 158 -17.86 23.30 7.09
CA ARG A 158 -18.83 23.52 6.02
C ARG A 158 -18.74 24.94 5.50
N TYR A 159 -18.83 25.10 4.18
CA TYR A 159 -18.88 26.39 3.52
C TYR A 159 -20.15 27.18 3.92
N ILE A 160 -20.01 28.46 4.26
CA ILE A 160 -21.14 29.32 4.69
C ILE A 160 -22.16 29.58 3.57
N GLY A 161 -21.78 29.44 2.30
CA GLY A 161 -22.66 29.57 1.14
C GLY A 161 -23.46 28.32 0.81
N THR A 162 -23.25 27.21 1.50
CA THR A 162 -24.00 25.97 1.30
C THR A 162 -25.42 26.15 1.83
N THR A 163 -26.43 26.20 0.96
CA THR A 163 -27.83 26.15 1.38
C THR A 163 -28.15 24.72 1.81
N SER A 164 -28.25 24.52 3.12
CA SER A 164 -28.43 23.22 3.73
C SER A 164 -29.82 22.66 3.44
N LYS A 165 -29.93 21.84 2.41
CA LYS A 165 -30.91 20.74 2.36
C LYS A 165 -30.09 19.47 2.26
N ALA A 166 -30.22 18.58 3.22
CA ALA A 166 -29.47 17.32 3.25
C ALA A 166 -29.50 16.68 1.86
N PRO A 167 -28.35 16.45 1.22
CA PRO A 167 -28.34 15.75 -0.06
C PRO A 167 -28.89 14.35 0.15
N ALA A 168 -29.66 13.85 -0.80
CA ALA A 168 -29.85 12.42 -0.95
C ALA A 168 -28.45 11.76 -0.97
N PRO A 169 -28.31 10.52 -0.43
CA PRO A 169 -27.04 9.85 -0.46
C PRO A 169 -26.44 9.98 -1.86
N VAL A 170 -25.32 10.70 -1.96
CA VAL A 170 -24.59 10.73 -3.23
C VAL A 170 -24.23 9.29 -3.48
N THR A 171 -24.89 8.65 -4.46
CA THR A 171 -24.39 7.41 -5.03
C THR A 171 -23.07 7.84 -5.65
N ILE A 172 -21.98 7.69 -4.87
CA ILE A 172 -20.63 7.80 -5.43
C ILE A 172 -20.70 6.87 -6.63
N PRO A 173 -20.52 7.37 -7.88
CA PRO A 173 -20.48 6.45 -9.02
C PRO A 173 -19.49 5.40 -8.57
N GLU A 174 -19.97 4.14 -8.49
CA GLU A 174 -19.11 3.01 -8.14
C GLU A 174 -17.86 3.22 -8.98
N ARG A 175 -16.79 3.66 -8.31
CA ARG A 175 -15.49 3.75 -8.95
C ARG A 175 -15.38 2.44 -9.68
N PRO A 176 -15.13 2.39 -11.00
CA PRO A 176 -14.81 1.11 -11.64
C PRO A 176 -13.80 0.51 -10.68
N ALA A 177 -14.18 -0.56 -9.97
CA ALA A 177 -13.53 -1.04 -8.76
C ALA A 177 -12.05 -0.87 -8.99
N ALA A 178 -11.37 -0.13 -8.11
CA ALA A 178 -9.96 0.19 -8.34
C ALA A 178 -9.36 -1.14 -8.74
N PRO A 179 -8.77 -1.30 -9.93
CA PRO A 179 -8.46 -2.61 -10.44
C PRO A 179 -7.74 -3.32 -9.32
N GLU A 180 -8.31 -4.43 -8.86
CA GLU A 180 -7.83 -5.17 -7.68
C GLU A 180 -6.31 -5.20 -7.70
N PRO A 181 -5.65 -4.95 -6.56
CA PRO A 181 -4.19 -5.02 -6.53
C PRO A 181 -3.78 -6.34 -7.17
N PRO A 182 -2.70 -6.37 -7.95
CA PRO A 182 -2.29 -7.60 -8.59
C PRO A 182 -1.97 -8.65 -7.53
N GLU A 183 -2.45 -9.87 -7.75
CA GLU A 183 -2.23 -11.02 -6.89
C GLU A 183 -0.92 -11.74 -7.21
N ASP A 184 -0.46 -12.58 -6.29
CA ASP A 184 0.71 -13.41 -6.51
C ASP A 184 0.52 -14.33 -7.73
N GLY A 185 1.50 -14.31 -8.63
CA GLY A 185 1.45 -15.01 -9.92
C GLY A 185 1.02 -14.14 -11.10
N ASP A 186 0.39 -13.00 -10.86
CA ASP A 186 -0.01 -12.08 -11.93
C ASP A 186 1.17 -11.54 -12.72
N LEU A 187 0.94 -11.36 -14.03
CA LEU A 187 1.85 -10.65 -14.90
C LEU A 187 1.42 -9.19 -15.04
N VAL A 188 2.30 -8.30 -14.67
CA VAL A 188 2.11 -6.86 -14.82
C VAL A 188 3.19 -6.25 -15.72
N ARG A 189 2.84 -5.14 -16.38
CA ARG A 189 3.77 -4.38 -17.23
C ARG A 189 3.83 -2.94 -16.75
N HIS A 190 5.06 -2.47 -16.56
CA HIS A 190 5.36 -1.08 -16.25
C HIS A 190 6.61 -0.67 -17.01
N ASP A 191 6.64 0.51 -17.61
CA ASP A 191 7.75 1.05 -18.43
C ASP A 191 8.34 0.05 -19.45
N GLY A 192 7.45 -0.69 -20.12
CA GLY A 192 7.86 -1.68 -21.13
C GLY A 192 8.38 -3.00 -20.57
N GLN A 193 8.74 -3.05 -19.29
CA GLN A 193 9.21 -4.24 -18.58
C GLN A 193 8.02 -5.07 -18.08
N VAL A 194 8.14 -6.41 -18.14
CA VAL A 194 7.15 -7.33 -17.55
C VAL A 194 7.67 -7.86 -16.22
N TYR A 195 6.76 -7.92 -15.25
CA TYR A 195 7.03 -8.42 -13.91
C TYR A 195 6.01 -9.50 -13.55
N ARG A 196 6.40 -10.43 -12.70
CA ARG A 196 5.50 -11.34 -12.02
C ARG A 196 5.39 -10.92 -10.56
N ILE A 197 4.17 -10.81 -10.06
CA ILE A 197 3.96 -10.46 -8.65
C ILE A 197 4.24 -11.69 -7.79
N ALA A 198 4.99 -11.47 -6.72
CA ALA A 198 5.28 -12.49 -5.71
C ALA A 198 5.41 -11.83 -4.34
N GLY A 199 4.61 -12.23 -3.36
CA GLY A 199 4.55 -11.60 -2.04
C GLY A 199 4.26 -10.10 -2.12
N GLY A 200 3.41 -9.69 -3.06
CA GLY A 200 3.07 -8.31 -3.32
C GLY A 200 4.15 -7.49 -4.04
N ALA A 201 5.31 -8.05 -4.37
CA ALA A 201 6.41 -7.35 -5.05
C ALA A 201 6.54 -7.73 -6.53
N PRO A 202 6.92 -6.78 -7.41
CA PRO A 202 7.13 -7.04 -8.83
C PRO A 202 8.55 -7.61 -9.06
N LEU A 203 8.64 -8.86 -9.45
CA LEU A 203 9.89 -9.50 -9.85
C LEU A 203 9.99 -9.55 -11.39
N PRO A 204 11.06 -9.02 -12.01
CA PRO A 204 11.18 -8.98 -13.46
C PRO A 204 11.18 -10.38 -14.07
N VAL A 205 10.46 -10.52 -15.17
CA VAL A 205 10.42 -11.76 -15.94
C VAL A 205 10.46 -11.47 -17.45
N THR A 206 10.95 -12.45 -18.20
CA THR A 206 10.78 -12.44 -19.65
C THR A 206 9.56 -13.29 -19.97
N SER A 207 8.46 -12.64 -20.34
CA SER A 207 7.24 -13.33 -20.76
C SER A 207 6.64 -12.63 -21.99
N ARG A 208 6.05 -13.46 -22.88
CA ARG A 208 5.25 -12.99 -24.03
C ARG A 208 3.76 -13.02 -23.73
N ASP A 209 3.37 -13.52 -22.55
CA ASP A 209 1.98 -13.60 -22.14
C ASP A 209 1.39 -12.20 -21.90
N LYS A 210 0.07 -12.12 -21.96
CA LYS A 210 -0.64 -10.88 -21.71
C LYS A 210 -0.40 -10.43 -20.27
N ALA A 211 0.23 -9.28 -20.11
CA ALA A 211 0.48 -8.64 -18.83
C ALA A 211 -0.47 -7.43 -18.66
N ARG A 212 -1.00 -7.26 -17.46
CA ARG A 212 -1.82 -6.09 -17.08
C ARG A 212 -0.92 -4.86 -17.00
N LYS A 213 -1.26 -3.79 -17.72
CA LYS A 213 -0.52 -2.52 -17.62
C LYS A 213 -0.85 -1.85 -16.29
N LEU A 214 0.17 -1.41 -15.56
CA LEU A 214 0.05 -0.58 -14.37
C LEU A 214 0.48 0.85 -14.69
N SER A 215 -0.16 1.82 -14.06
CA SER A 215 0.32 3.21 -14.00
C SER A 215 1.49 3.31 -13.01
N ASP A 216 2.22 4.45 -13.05
CA ASP A 216 3.32 4.73 -12.13
C ASP A 216 2.88 4.67 -10.67
N ALA A 217 1.71 5.24 -10.34
CA ALA A 217 1.13 5.19 -9.01
C ALA A 217 0.83 3.75 -8.57
N GLN A 218 0.17 2.96 -9.42
CA GLN A 218 -0.13 1.56 -9.10
C GLN A 218 1.12 0.70 -8.93
N PHE A 219 2.18 0.99 -9.69
CA PHE A 219 3.45 0.28 -9.56
C PHE A 219 4.20 0.70 -8.29
N ALA A 220 4.15 1.99 -7.94
CA ALA A 220 4.76 2.52 -6.72
C ALA A 220 4.08 2.02 -5.44
N ASP A 221 2.81 1.66 -5.51
CA ASP A 221 2.06 1.06 -4.39
C ASP A 221 2.42 -0.40 -4.11
N LEU A 222 3.15 -1.07 -5.04
CA LEU A 222 3.60 -2.43 -4.82
C LEU A 222 4.72 -2.50 -3.78
N ALA A 223 4.82 -3.62 -3.08
CA ALA A 223 5.94 -3.86 -2.19
C ALA A 223 7.26 -3.83 -2.96
N THR A 224 8.30 -3.27 -2.36
CA THR A 224 9.63 -3.24 -2.99
C THR A 224 10.34 -4.59 -2.96
N ARG A 225 9.91 -5.49 -2.08
CA ARG A 225 10.43 -6.86 -1.93
C ARG A 225 9.27 -7.81 -1.57
N PRO A 226 9.36 -9.09 -1.98
CA PRO A 226 8.38 -10.09 -1.58
C PRO A 226 8.25 -10.20 -0.06
N ALA A 227 7.02 -10.35 0.41
CA ALA A 227 6.74 -10.58 1.82
C ALA A 227 7.41 -11.86 2.33
N ASP A 228 7.83 -11.83 3.59
CA ASP A 228 8.37 -13.02 4.27
C ASP A 228 7.32 -14.16 4.29
N GLY A 229 7.76 -15.37 4.00
CA GLY A 229 6.89 -16.55 3.86
C GLY A 229 6.42 -16.82 2.42
N THR A 230 6.64 -15.92 1.47
CA THR A 230 6.33 -16.15 0.06
C THR A 230 7.19 -17.29 -0.49
N PHE A 231 6.55 -18.26 -1.16
CA PHE A 231 7.27 -19.32 -1.85
C PHE A 231 7.57 -18.93 -3.31
N LEU A 232 8.83 -19.03 -3.69
CA LEU A 232 9.31 -18.80 -5.04
C LEU A 232 9.80 -20.12 -5.66
N ARG A 233 9.56 -20.30 -6.96
CA ARG A 233 10.12 -21.42 -7.72
C ARG A 233 10.99 -20.88 -8.85
N ALA A 234 12.26 -21.21 -8.82
CA ALA A 234 13.24 -20.82 -9.84
C ALA A 234 14.10 -22.02 -10.23
N ASP A 235 14.25 -22.28 -11.51
CA ASP A 235 15.07 -23.40 -12.06
C ASP A 235 14.78 -24.76 -11.40
N GLY A 236 13.48 -25.07 -11.21
CA GLY A 236 13.02 -26.32 -10.60
C GLY A 236 13.23 -26.44 -9.08
N LYS A 237 13.86 -25.45 -8.45
CA LYS A 237 14.08 -25.37 -7.01
C LYS A 237 13.03 -24.48 -6.36
N THR A 238 12.73 -24.75 -5.10
CA THR A 238 11.80 -23.94 -4.32
C THR A 238 12.54 -23.20 -3.21
N TYR A 239 12.13 -21.97 -3.00
CA TYR A 239 12.68 -21.09 -1.95
C TYR A 239 11.51 -20.48 -1.17
N VAL A 240 11.73 -20.17 0.10
CA VAL A 240 10.87 -19.33 0.89
C VAL A 240 11.58 -18.01 1.19
N VAL A 241 10.89 -16.90 1.04
CA VAL A 241 11.45 -15.59 1.39
C VAL A 241 11.49 -15.45 2.90
N ALA A 242 12.67 -15.19 3.46
CA ALA A 242 12.87 -14.90 4.88
C ALA A 242 13.89 -13.77 5.04
N GLY A 243 13.49 -12.66 5.68
CA GLY A 243 14.31 -11.46 5.79
C GLY A 243 14.73 -10.92 4.43
N SER A 244 13.80 -10.96 3.48
CA SER A 244 14.01 -10.57 2.07
C SER A 244 15.06 -11.41 1.32
N ALA A 245 15.49 -12.56 1.84
CA ALA A 245 16.42 -13.50 1.16
C ALA A 245 15.70 -14.77 0.72
N PRO A 246 16.14 -15.42 -0.38
CA PRO A 246 15.58 -16.69 -0.82
C PRO A 246 16.23 -17.84 -0.03
N VAL A 247 15.52 -18.40 0.92
CA VAL A 247 15.98 -19.57 1.70
C VAL A 247 15.49 -20.84 1.01
N PHE A 248 16.40 -21.73 0.67
CA PHE A 248 16.07 -22.95 -0.07
C PHE A 248 15.13 -23.87 0.71
N VAL A 249 14.20 -24.51 0.00
CA VAL A 249 13.24 -25.47 0.56
C VAL A 249 13.47 -26.81 -0.11
N PRO A 250 14.10 -27.79 0.57
CA PRO A 250 14.30 -29.14 0.06
C PRO A 250 12.96 -29.79 -0.28
N ARG A 251 12.97 -30.64 -1.31
CA ARG A 251 11.72 -31.28 -1.76
C ARG A 251 11.12 -32.15 -0.66
N GLY A 252 9.88 -31.86 -0.31
CA GLY A 252 9.11 -32.62 0.68
C GLY A 252 9.37 -32.22 2.15
N SER A 253 10.23 -31.26 2.42
CA SER A 253 10.49 -30.77 3.79
C SER A 253 9.36 -29.88 4.32
N LEU A 254 8.75 -29.09 3.46
CA LEU A 254 7.64 -28.20 3.82
C LEU A 254 6.41 -28.44 2.94
N LYS A 255 5.24 -28.13 3.48
CA LYS A 255 4.03 -28.01 2.66
C LYS A 255 4.11 -26.70 1.90
N VAL A 256 4.45 -26.76 0.62
CA VAL A 256 4.50 -25.61 -0.26
C VAL A 256 3.15 -25.44 -0.95
N THR A 257 2.50 -24.31 -0.72
CA THR A 257 1.29 -23.90 -1.43
C THR A 257 1.61 -22.62 -2.21
N ASP A 258 1.01 -22.46 -3.39
CA ASP A 258 0.99 -21.20 -4.14
C ASP A 258 2.38 -20.61 -4.46
N ALA A 259 3.36 -21.49 -4.76
CA ALA A 259 4.69 -21.03 -5.12
C ALA A 259 4.67 -20.29 -6.47
N VAL A 260 5.14 -19.06 -6.47
CA VAL A 260 5.24 -18.22 -7.67
C VAL A 260 6.48 -18.61 -8.47
N THR A 261 6.29 -18.98 -9.73
CA THR A 261 7.42 -19.28 -10.63
C THR A 261 8.03 -17.98 -11.14
N VAL A 262 9.33 -17.80 -10.90
CA VAL A 262 10.09 -16.60 -11.28
C VAL A 262 11.32 -17.01 -12.12
N ALA A 263 11.93 -16.04 -12.82
CA ALA A 263 13.22 -16.27 -13.46
C ALA A 263 14.33 -16.43 -12.40
N PRO A 264 15.36 -17.27 -12.61
CA PRO A 264 16.48 -17.39 -11.67
C PRO A 264 17.10 -16.03 -11.31
N ALA A 265 17.32 -15.16 -12.29
CA ALA A 265 17.84 -13.81 -12.08
C ALA A 265 16.96 -12.91 -11.20
N ALA A 266 15.70 -13.27 -10.94
CA ALA A 266 14.85 -12.55 -10.01
C ALA A 266 15.26 -12.80 -8.55
N LEU A 267 15.90 -13.92 -8.25
CA LEU A 267 16.45 -14.19 -6.92
C LEU A 267 17.64 -13.27 -6.60
N ASP A 268 18.41 -12.85 -7.61
CA ASP A 268 19.55 -11.93 -7.44
C ASP A 268 19.11 -10.52 -7.00
N GLN A 269 17.81 -10.20 -7.11
CA GLN A 269 17.24 -8.93 -6.63
C GLN A 269 16.84 -8.97 -5.16
N LEU A 270 16.83 -10.14 -4.56
CA LEU A 270 16.62 -10.32 -3.14
C LEU A 270 17.94 -10.11 -2.37
N ASN A 271 17.86 -10.06 -1.06
CA ASN A 271 19.07 -10.08 -0.26
C ASN A 271 19.82 -11.40 -0.46
N ASP A 272 21.14 -11.35 -0.45
CA ASP A 272 21.95 -12.57 -0.51
C ASP A 272 21.75 -13.47 0.73
N LYS A 273 21.52 -12.83 1.89
CA LYS A 273 21.30 -13.49 3.18
C LYS A 273 20.08 -12.89 3.89
N PRO A 274 19.38 -13.67 4.76
CA PRO A 274 18.34 -13.13 5.60
C PRO A 274 18.82 -11.92 6.42
N ALA A 275 17.98 -10.89 6.46
CA ALA A 275 18.27 -9.69 7.22
C ALA A 275 18.40 -9.99 8.72
N ASP A 276 19.24 -9.25 9.41
CA ASP A 276 19.44 -9.34 10.85
C ASP A 276 18.11 -9.14 11.61
N GLY A 277 17.88 -9.97 12.61
CA GLY A 277 16.66 -9.96 13.41
C GLY A 277 15.50 -10.76 12.80
N THR A 278 15.63 -11.27 11.58
CA THR A 278 14.63 -12.17 10.99
C THR A 278 14.49 -13.43 11.86
N VAL A 279 13.25 -13.74 12.26
CA VAL A 279 12.98 -14.94 13.04
C VAL A 279 12.40 -16.03 12.16
N VAL A 280 12.97 -17.22 12.28
CA VAL A 280 12.47 -18.41 11.58
C VAL A 280 12.08 -19.51 12.56
N LYS A 281 11.15 -20.36 12.13
CA LYS A 281 10.76 -21.58 12.81
C LYS A 281 10.92 -22.74 11.84
N THR A 282 11.59 -23.80 12.27
CA THR A 282 11.76 -24.99 11.44
C THR A 282 10.54 -25.92 11.51
N ASP A 283 10.43 -26.81 10.54
CA ASP A 283 9.46 -27.92 10.52
C ASP A 283 9.58 -28.82 11.75
N SER A 284 10.81 -28.97 12.33
CA SER A 284 11.04 -29.66 13.61
C SER A 284 10.56 -28.86 14.83
N GLY A 285 10.17 -27.59 14.66
CA GLY A 285 9.66 -26.71 15.71
C GLY A 285 10.71 -25.87 16.43
N GLN A 286 11.98 -25.99 16.06
CA GLN A 286 13.06 -25.14 16.58
C GLN A 286 12.93 -23.71 16.04
N ARG A 287 13.52 -22.75 16.72
CA ARG A 287 13.49 -21.34 16.31
C ARG A 287 14.89 -20.76 16.29
N TYR A 288 15.08 -19.82 15.38
CA TYR A 288 16.35 -19.12 15.21
C TYR A 288 16.08 -17.66 14.90
N VAL A 289 16.99 -16.78 15.29
CA VAL A 289 17.07 -15.40 14.83
C VAL A 289 18.29 -15.26 13.93
N PHE A 290 18.14 -14.65 12.77
CA PHE A 290 19.29 -14.39 11.90
C PHE A 290 20.14 -13.23 12.40
N ALA A 291 21.44 -13.43 12.44
CA ALA A 291 22.43 -12.40 12.70
C ALA A 291 23.66 -12.63 11.81
N GLY A 292 24.09 -11.59 11.08
CA GLY A 292 25.19 -11.70 10.11
C GLY A 292 24.99 -12.80 9.06
N GLY A 293 23.72 -13.08 8.71
CA GLY A 293 23.33 -14.11 7.76
C GLY A 293 23.35 -15.55 8.29
N ALA A 294 23.62 -15.78 9.59
CA ALA A 294 23.60 -17.09 10.23
C ALA A 294 22.43 -17.26 11.21
N PRO A 295 21.88 -18.46 11.38
CA PRO A 295 20.78 -18.73 12.29
C PRO A 295 21.27 -18.95 13.71
N ILE A 296 20.96 -18.06 14.61
CA ILE A 296 21.26 -18.17 16.04
C ILE A 296 20.07 -18.79 16.77
N HIS A 297 20.29 -19.90 17.47
CA HIS A 297 19.24 -20.66 18.12
C HIS A 297 18.52 -19.87 19.21
N VAL A 298 17.21 -20.09 19.32
CA VAL A 298 16.31 -19.43 20.28
C VAL A 298 15.63 -20.45 21.14
N THR A 299 15.87 -20.41 22.46
CA THR A 299 15.21 -21.28 23.43
C THR A 299 13.72 -20.95 23.57
N ARG A 300 12.94 -21.93 24.00
CA ARG A 300 11.52 -21.75 24.30
C ARG A 300 11.28 -20.69 25.38
N ALA A 301 12.18 -20.57 26.34
CA ALA A 301 12.08 -19.61 27.45
C ALA A 301 12.22 -18.18 26.92
N TRP A 302 13.28 -17.91 26.16
CA TRP A 302 13.51 -16.59 25.55
C TRP A 302 12.42 -16.23 24.56
N TRP A 303 11.98 -17.15 23.70
CA TRP A 303 10.85 -16.94 22.80
C TRP A 303 9.57 -16.49 23.54
N LYS A 304 9.30 -17.05 24.73
CA LYS A 304 8.15 -16.67 25.53
C LYS A 304 8.24 -15.26 26.12
N SER A 305 9.45 -14.75 26.34
CA SER A 305 9.69 -13.42 26.92
C SER A 305 9.57 -12.28 25.93
N LEU A 306 9.69 -12.54 24.61
CA LEU A 306 9.66 -11.49 23.58
C LEU A 306 8.35 -10.71 23.57
N ARG A 307 8.47 -9.39 23.50
CA ARG A 307 7.36 -8.43 23.35
C ARG A 307 7.81 -7.25 22.49
N PRO A 308 7.14 -6.91 21.38
CA PRO A 308 6.14 -7.76 20.70
C PRO A 308 6.76 -9.05 20.17
N LYS A 309 5.95 -10.08 19.95
CA LYS A 309 6.42 -11.30 19.30
C LYS A 309 6.51 -11.12 17.80
N PRO A 310 7.66 -11.37 17.19
CA PRO A 310 7.75 -11.39 15.74
C PRO A 310 6.99 -12.60 15.17
N THR A 311 6.50 -12.50 13.94
CA THR A 311 5.94 -13.63 13.19
C THR A 311 7.08 -14.42 12.57
N PRO A 312 7.31 -15.70 12.94
CA PRO A 312 8.40 -16.46 12.38
C PRO A 312 8.07 -16.99 10.99
N VAL A 313 9.02 -16.93 10.07
CA VAL A 313 8.93 -17.62 8.77
C VAL A 313 9.21 -19.10 8.98
N THR A 314 8.41 -19.97 8.36
CA THR A 314 8.67 -21.41 8.41
C THR A 314 9.71 -21.79 7.36
N VAL A 315 10.81 -22.41 7.79
CA VAL A 315 11.90 -22.91 6.94
C VAL A 315 12.16 -24.39 7.22
N ALA A 316 12.82 -25.09 6.31
CA ALA A 316 13.21 -26.47 6.57
C ALA A 316 14.41 -26.53 7.54
N GLN A 317 14.38 -27.47 8.50
CA GLN A 317 15.53 -27.72 9.40
C GLN A 317 16.78 -28.08 8.59
N GLU A 318 16.63 -28.92 7.57
CA GLU A 318 17.75 -29.33 6.70
C GLU A 318 18.47 -28.11 6.08
N THR A 319 17.75 -27.03 5.78
CA THR A 319 18.37 -25.82 5.23
C THR A 319 19.30 -25.13 6.21
N LEU A 320 18.96 -25.17 7.49
CA LEU A 320 19.81 -24.61 8.55
C LEU A 320 20.99 -25.57 8.86
N ASP A 321 20.75 -26.87 8.81
CA ASP A 321 21.80 -27.89 8.99
C ASP A 321 22.85 -27.87 7.86
N GLN A 322 22.45 -27.46 6.65
CA GLN A 322 23.32 -27.29 5.47
C GLN A 322 23.81 -25.84 5.29
N ALA A 323 23.64 -24.99 6.30
CA ALA A 323 24.08 -23.60 6.26
C ALA A 323 25.56 -23.49 5.92
N GLY A 324 25.93 -22.55 5.05
CA GLY A 324 27.28 -22.38 4.51
C GLY A 324 27.61 -23.31 3.36
N GLY A 325 26.67 -24.14 2.90
CA GLY A 325 26.81 -24.95 1.72
C GLY A 325 26.87 -24.12 0.41
N LEU A 326 27.15 -24.79 -0.69
CA LEU A 326 27.23 -24.16 -2.03
C LEU A 326 25.88 -24.14 -2.73
N ASN A 327 25.79 -23.39 -3.84
CA ASN A 327 24.62 -23.28 -4.70
C ASN A 327 23.36 -22.79 -3.93
N GLU A 328 22.27 -23.56 -3.98
CA GLU A 328 21.00 -23.24 -3.32
C GLU A 328 21.09 -23.08 -1.80
N TRP A 329 22.09 -23.70 -1.16
CA TRP A 329 22.36 -23.59 0.29
C TRP A 329 23.13 -22.33 0.66
N SER A 330 23.66 -21.61 -0.32
CA SER A 330 24.57 -20.48 -0.10
C SER A 330 23.90 -19.27 0.55
N HIS A 331 22.56 -19.20 0.53
CA HIS A 331 21.80 -18.07 1.12
C HIS A 331 21.74 -18.07 2.65
N VAL A 332 22.26 -19.07 3.32
CA VAL A 332 22.37 -19.11 4.78
C VAL A 332 23.83 -19.36 5.15
N ARG A 333 24.40 -18.52 6.01
CA ARG A 333 25.77 -18.73 6.53
C ARG A 333 25.77 -19.76 7.63
N ASN A 334 26.83 -20.53 7.73
CA ASN A 334 27.05 -21.39 8.90
C ASN A 334 27.38 -20.57 10.16
N LEU A 335 28.23 -19.56 10.03
CA LEU A 335 28.61 -18.64 11.11
C LEU A 335 28.25 -17.20 10.73
N PRO A 336 27.91 -16.34 11.70
CA PRO A 336 27.70 -14.92 11.44
C PRO A 336 28.92 -14.29 10.76
N ALA A 337 28.67 -13.29 9.92
CA ALA A 337 29.75 -12.52 9.33
C ALA A 337 30.60 -11.84 10.41
N ASP A 338 31.89 -11.72 10.19
CA ASP A 338 32.78 -10.96 11.06
C ASP A 338 32.29 -9.50 11.18
N GLY A 339 32.36 -8.96 12.39
CA GLY A 339 31.84 -7.63 12.71
C GLY A 339 30.36 -7.59 13.07
N THR A 340 29.61 -8.70 12.92
CA THR A 340 28.21 -8.77 13.38
C THR A 340 28.14 -8.49 14.88
N LEU A 341 27.23 -7.57 15.27
CA LEU A 341 27.00 -7.24 16.67
C LEU A 341 25.79 -8.01 17.20
N LEU A 342 26.00 -8.80 18.22
CA LEU A 342 24.99 -9.56 18.95
C LEU A 342 24.69 -8.87 20.26
N LYS A 343 23.43 -8.82 20.70
CA LYS A 343 23.00 -8.16 21.93
C LYS A 343 22.30 -9.13 22.87
N VAL A 344 22.78 -9.20 24.11
CA VAL A 344 22.21 -10.00 25.21
C VAL A 344 21.94 -9.07 26.39
N GLY A 345 20.69 -8.65 26.57
CA GLY A 345 20.37 -7.67 27.61
C GLY A 345 21.07 -6.33 27.39
N ALA A 346 21.99 -5.97 28.30
CA ALA A 346 22.83 -4.78 28.19
C ALA A 346 24.15 -5.05 27.45
N ASP A 347 24.58 -6.31 27.40
CA ASP A 347 25.86 -6.70 26.85
C ASP A 347 25.81 -6.81 25.32
N VAL A 348 26.91 -6.43 24.68
CA VAL A 348 27.09 -6.54 23.23
C VAL A 348 28.34 -7.38 22.96
N TYR A 349 28.24 -8.20 21.93
CA TYR A 349 29.33 -9.05 21.47
C TYR A 349 29.55 -8.81 19.98
N ARG A 350 30.79 -8.65 19.57
CA ARG A 350 31.18 -8.62 18.16
C ARG A 350 31.66 -10.01 17.74
N VAL A 351 31.16 -10.49 16.63
CA VAL A 351 31.59 -11.78 16.08
C VAL A 351 32.90 -11.61 15.32
N GLU A 352 33.90 -12.43 15.65
CA GLU A 352 35.16 -12.57 14.91
C GLU A 352 35.44 -14.06 14.66
N ARG A 353 35.47 -14.45 13.40
CA ARG A 353 35.60 -15.85 12.99
C ARG A 353 34.60 -16.80 13.68
N GLY A 354 33.38 -16.31 13.85
CA GLY A 354 32.30 -17.03 14.52
C GLY A 354 32.33 -16.97 16.07
N VAL A 355 33.37 -16.43 16.68
CA VAL A 355 33.50 -16.30 18.13
C VAL A 355 32.86 -14.97 18.59
N PRO A 356 31.89 -14.98 19.53
CA PRO A 356 31.37 -13.77 20.14
C PRO A 356 32.34 -13.18 21.14
N ILE A 357 32.92 -12.03 20.84
CA ILE A 357 33.86 -11.30 21.70
C ILE A 357 33.15 -10.10 22.32
N PRO A 358 33.25 -9.86 23.65
CA PRO A 358 32.66 -8.70 24.30
C PRO A 358 33.02 -7.38 23.58
N ASP A 359 32.01 -6.52 23.37
CA ASP A 359 32.14 -5.22 22.72
C ASP A 359 31.47 -4.13 23.57
N PHE A 360 31.95 -2.89 23.47
CA PHE A 360 31.41 -1.74 24.20
C PHE A 360 30.29 -1.00 23.43
N GLY A 361 29.79 -1.57 22.34
CA GLY A 361 28.69 -1.03 21.57
C GLY A 361 27.38 -0.99 22.34
N VAL A 362 26.42 -0.23 21.85
CA VAL A 362 25.05 -0.16 22.41
C VAL A 362 23.99 -0.82 21.52
N ARG A 363 24.36 -1.15 20.29
CA ARG A 363 23.48 -1.74 19.27
C ARG A 363 23.95 -3.15 18.93
N GLY A 364 23.02 -3.99 18.52
CA GLY A 364 23.28 -5.36 18.08
C GLY A 364 21.97 -6.09 17.86
N VAL A 365 22.02 -7.22 17.18
CA VAL A 365 20.87 -8.10 16.99
C VAL A 365 20.53 -8.74 18.31
N PRO A 366 19.31 -8.56 18.85
CA PRO A 366 18.91 -9.23 20.09
C PRO A 366 18.91 -10.75 19.90
N ILE A 367 19.67 -11.47 20.74
CA ILE A 367 19.75 -12.93 20.73
C ILE A 367 19.45 -13.51 22.10
N ASP A 368 19.18 -14.80 22.15
CA ASP A 368 19.02 -15.56 23.37
C ASP A 368 20.38 -15.64 24.12
N PRO A 369 20.45 -15.31 25.43
CA PRO A 369 21.66 -15.49 26.22
C PRO A 369 22.27 -16.88 26.10
N ALA A 370 21.42 -17.92 26.07
CA ALA A 370 21.85 -19.30 25.93
C ALA A 370 22.69 -19.57 24.66
N ALA A 371 22.61 -18.72 23.64
CA ALA A 371 23.41 -18.85 22.43
C ALA A 371 24.89 -18.53 22.70
N ILE A 372 25.16 -17.58 23.59
CA ILE A 372 26.53 -17.26 24.04
C ILE A 372 27.06 -18.39 24.98
N ASP A 373 26.22 -18.80 25.94
CA ASP A 373 26.61 -19.84 26.92
C ASP A 373 26.92 -21.19 26.28
N ASN A 374 26.30 -21.51 25.15
CA ASN A 374 26.47 -22.76 24.41
C ASN A 374 27.26 -22.59 23.09
N ALA A 375 27.97 -21.48 22.90
CA ALA A 375 28.80 -21.27 21.71
C ALA A 375 29.86 -22.39 21.59
N GLY A 376 30.04 -22.95 20.39
CA GLY A 376 30.88 -24.13 20.15
C GLY A 376 30.20 -25.46 20.44
N GLY A 377 28.93 -25.45 20.88
CA GLY A 377 28.14 -26.66 21.07
C GLY A 377 27.71 -27.32 19.76
N ALA A 378 27.26 -28.56 19.85
CA ALA A 378 26.71 -29.29 18.69
C ALA A 378 25.25 -28.97 18.42
N GLY A 379 24.76 -29.38 17.24
CA GLY A 379 23.38 -29.24 16.81
C GLY A 379 22.97 -27.77 16.69
N PRO A 380 21.86 -27.32 17.30
CA PRO A 380 21.36 -25.95 17.10
C PRO A 380 22.33 -24.87 17.59
N TRP A 381 23.35 -25.20 18.38
CA TRP A 381 24.35 -24.28 18.92
C TRP A 381 25.60 -24.14 18.05
N SER A 382 25.70 -24.90 16.96
CA SER A 382 26.89 -24.94 16.10
C SER A 382 27.14 -23.67 15.24
N HIS A 383 26.26 -22.72 15.34
CA HIS A 383 26.34 -21.46 14.53
C HIS A 383 27.11 -20.33 15.24
N LEU A 384 27.67 -20.59 16.43
CA LEU A 384 28.67 -19.77 17.07
C LEU A 384 29.83 -20.67 17.50
N VAL A 385 31.03 -20.13 17.49
CA VAL A 385 32.25 -20.81 17.94
C VAL A 385 32.52 -20.45 19.41
N GLY A 386 32.86 -21.42 20.22
CA GLY A 386 33.28 -21.17 21.58
C GLY A 386 34.55 -20.32 21.64
N ALA A 387 34.72 -19.51 22.69
CA ALA A 387 35.95 -18.82 22.93
C ALA A 387 37.10 -19.85 23.09
N PRO A 388 38.31 -19.61 22.54
CA PRO A 388 39.47 -20.46 22.85
C PRO A 388 39.77 -20.39 24.33
N GLU A 389 40.05 -21.55 24.94
CA GLU A 389 40.48 -21.67 26.33
C GLU A 389 41.83 -20.95 26.58
#